data_7b9efd48839f10a3fe367804e0a4236e
#
_entry.id   7b9efd48839f10a3fe367804e0a4236e
#
_cell.length_a   1.000
_cell.length_b   1.000
_cell.length_c   1.000
_cell.angle_alpha   90.00
_cell.angle_beta   90.00
_cell.angle_gamma   90.00
#
_symmetry.space_group_name_H-M   'P 1'
#
loop_
_entity.id
_entity.type
_entity.pdbx_description
1 polymer ?
#
loop_
_entity_poly.entity_id
_entity_poly.type
_entity_poly.pdbx_seq_one_letter_code
_entity_poly.pdbx_strand_id
1 'polypeptide(L)'
;MERLLIQNIGLLATPAGHEARRGPAQGEISMTKNAWLLAEDGVIAASGTGAPPGCGAAKVLDAQGCLVTPGLVDAHTHLIFGGWRQNELGLKLHGVSYLEILARGGGILSTVEATRAASEEALVQKALPELETMLRWGTTTCEIKSGYGLATEQELKQLRAIRRLRPLPPVELVPTFMGAHAVPAEYRNDRAGYLRLLCEEMIPAAAQDGLARFCDVFCEKGVFSAEESRVILTCARRCGLIPKIHADEIEPVGGSVLAGELGAISAEHLIVCPPEGIEALAKGGVIACLLPATSFYLGSTYAPARQMVASGVAVAMASDFNPGSCPSANLQFVMNLGCLRYRLTPGEGP
;
A
#
# COMPACT_ATOMS: atom_id res chain seq x y z
N MET A 1 32.67 10.90 -1.70
CA MET A 1 31.59 11.57 -0.96
C MET A 1 30.75 12.31 -1.98
N GLU A 2 29.57 11.78 -2.25
CA GLU A 2 28.60 12.42 -3.16
C GLU A 2 27.81 13.47 -2.37
N ARG A 3 27.73 14.71 -2.88
CA ARG A 3 27.06 15.82 -2.21
C ARG A 3 26.01 16.42 -3.14
N LEU A 4 24.81 16.64 -2.62
CA LEU A 4 23.71 17.31 -3.31
C LEU A 4 23.23 18.48 -2.46
N LEU A 5 23.27 19.69 -3.01
CA LEU A 5 22.66 20.87 -2.44
C LEU A 5 21.38 21.20 -3.20
N ILE A 6 20.25 21.24 -2.52
CA ILE A 6 19.00 21.80 -3.04
C ILE A 6 18.87 23.22 -2.48
N GLN A 7 18.79 24.23 -3.33
CA GLN A 7 18.67 25.65 -2.94
C GLN A 7 17.42 26.30 -3.56
N ASN A 8 17.13 27.53 -3.15
CA ASN A 8 15.95 28.28 -3.60
C ASN A 8 14.64 27.51 -3.34
N ILE A 9 14.56 26.81 -2.21
CA ILE A 9 13.34 26.12 -1.78
C ILE A 9 12.37 27.17 -1.23
N GLY A 10 11.22 27.38 -1.89
CA GLY A 10 10.20 28.32 -1.43
C GLY A 10 9.60 27.90 -0.10
N LEU A 11 9.30 26.61 0.04
CA LEU A 11 8.80 26.00 1.28
C LEU A 11 9.37 24.58 1.40
N LEU A 12 10.11 24.29 2.46
CA LEU A 12 10.48 22.94 2.86
C LEU A 12 9.48 22.46 3.90
N ALA A 13 8.70 21.42 3.57
CA ALA A 13 7.74 20.81 4.48
C ALA A 13 8.17 19.37 4.79
N THR A 14 8.31 19.04 6.07
CA THR A 14 8.76 17.73 6.52
C THR A 14 7.91 17.25 7.70
N PRO A 15 7.62 15.93 7.80
CA PRO A 15 6.99 15.39 9.00
C PRO A 15 7.92 15.59 10.20
N ALA A 16 7.34 15.73 11.39
CA ALA A 16 8.08 15.84 12.63
C ALA A 16 8.20 14.48 13.33
N GLY A 17 9.43 14.09 13.70
CA GLY A 17 9.71 12.85 14.43
C GLY A 17 9.90 11.62 13.54
N HIS A 18 9.94 10.43 14.15
CA HIS A 18 10.27 9.16 13.51
C HIS A 18 9.16 8.10 13.67
N GLU A 19 8.03 8.49 14.24
CA GLU A 19 6.90 7.60 14.50
C GLU A 19 5.60 8.16 13.90
N ALA A 20 4.64 7.28 13.64
CA ALA A 20 3.32 7.67 13.17
C ALA A 20 2.64 8.60 14.18
N ARG A 21 2.25 9.80 13.75
CA ARG A 21 1.51 10.76 14.56
C ARG A 21 0.04 10.36 14.63
N ARG A 22 -0.61 10.71 15.73
CA ARG A 22 -2.00 10.30 16.03
C ARG A 22 -2.82 11.45 16.53
N GLY A 23 -4.12 11.39 16.29
CA GLY A 23 -5.04 12.43 16.74
C GLY A 23 -4.65 13.81 16.19
N PRO A 24 -4.75 14.88 17.00
CA PRO A 24 -4.42 16.24 16.57
C PRO A 24 -2.96 16.41 16.10
N ALA A 25 -2.04 15.58 16.62
CA ALA A 25 -0.62 15.64 16.26
C ALA A 25 -0.35 15.13 14.83
N GLN A 26 -1.29 14.43 14.19
CA GLN A 26 -1.12 13.91 12.84
C GLN A 26 -0.90 15.03 11.81
N GLY A 27 -1.48 16.22 12.03
CA GLY A 27 -1.30 17.38 11.15
C GLY A 27 -0.06 18.23 11.45
N GLU A 28 0.77 17.85 12.42
CA GLU A 28 1.97 18.60 12.79
C GLU A 28 3.10 18.33 11.81
N ILE A 29 3.36 19.30 10.94
CA ILE A 29 4.47 19.28 9.98
C ILE A 29 5.39 20.48 10.23
N SER A 30 6.69 20.28 10.06
CA SER A 30 7.67 21.36 10.09
C SER A 30 7.66 22.08 8.73
N MET A 31 7.54 23.41 8.74
CA MET A 31 7.55 24.24 7.53
C MET A 31 8.61 25.33 7.62
N THR A 32 9.59 25.30 6.70
CA THR A 32 10.67 26.29 6.62
C THR A 32 10.63 26.99 5.28
N LYS A 33 10.40 28.31 5.29
CA LYS A 33 10.39 29.16 4.08
C LYS A 33 11.81 29.56 3.67
N ASN A 34 12.02 29.77 2.36
CA ASN A 34 13.28 30.22 1.78
C ASN A 34 14.46 29.35 2.24
N ALA A 35 14.28 28.04 2.11
CA ALA A 35 15.18 27.04 2.65
C ALA A 35 16.23 26.55 1.64
N TRP A 36 17.23 25.87 2.17
CA TRP A 36 18.15 24.98 1.47
C TRP A 36 18.24 23.64 2.21
N LEU A 37 18.66 22.59 1.48
CA LEU A 37 18.88 21.25 2.01
C LEU A 37 20.17 20.69 1.40
N LEU A 38 21.06 20.14 2.26
CA LEU A 38 22.27 19.46 1.87
C LEU A 38 22.15 17.97 2.20
N ALA A 39 22.37 17.14 1.20
CA ALA A 39 22.54 15.69 1.37
C ALA A 39 24.00 15.29 1.10
N GLU A 40 24.52 14.34 1.87
CA GLU A 40 25.84 13.75 1.74
C GLU A 40 25.73 12.23 1.80
N ASP A 41 26.25 11.56 0.75
CA ASP A 41 26.20 10.10 0.60
C ASP A 41 24.79 9.50 0.80
N GLY A 42 23.77 10.18 0.24
CA GLY A 42 22.37 9.75 0.29
C GLY A 42 21.61 10.07 1.60
N VAL A 43 22.26 10.77 2.55
CA VAL A 43 21.65 11.15 3.83
C VAL A 43 21.54 12.68 3.92
N ILE A 44 20.41 13.19 4.46
CA ILE A 44 20.27 14.62 4.75
C ILE A 44 21.23 15.00 5.88
N ALA A 45 22.26 15.80 5.53
CA ALA A 45 23.28 16.26 6.46
C ALA A 45 22.86 17.55 7.18
N ALA A 46 22.18 18.46 6.47
CA ALA A 46 21.74 19.73 7.02
C ALA A 46 20.60 20.35 6.22
N SER A 47 19.82 21.21 6.85
CA SER A 47 18.88 22.13 6.19
C SER A 47 18.83 23.45 6.97
N GLY A 48 18.46 24.52 6.30
CA GLY A 48 18.41 25.83 6.92
C GLY A 48 17.88 26.93 6.02
N THR A 49 18.01 28.17 6.49
CA THR A 49 17.63 29.39 5.76
C THR A 49 18.84 30.31 5.55
N GLY A 50 18.72 31.32 4.70
CA GLY A 50 19.82 32.22 4.35
C GLY A 50 20.81 31.58 3.36
N ALA A 51 22.09 31.96 3.46
CA ALA A 51 23.12 31.44 2.57
C ALA A 51 23.42 29.97 2.91
N PRO A 52 23.37 29.04 1.92
CA PRO A 52 23.77 27.68 2.16
C PRO A 52 25.27 27.58 2.50
N PRO A 53 25.70 26.54 3.22
CA PRO A 53 27.13 26.35 3.50
C PRO A 53 27.91 26.21 2.18
N GLY A 54 29.15 26.65 2.18
CA GLY A 54 30.04 26.47 1.02
C GLY A 54 30.24 24.99 0.73
N CYS A 55 29.66 24.48 -0.34
CA CYS A 55 29.51 23.05 -0.59
C CYS A 55 30.58 22.47 -1.55
N GLY A 56 31.65 23.22 -1.89
CA GLY A 56 32.73 22.73 -2.76
C GLY A 56 32.19 22.08 -4.05
N ALA A 57 32.55 20.83 -4.32
CA ALA A 57 32.16 20.08 -5.53
C ALA A 57 30.77 19.42 -5.44
N ALA A 58 29.80 20.01 -4.73
CA ALA A 58 28.44 19.47 -4.66
C ALA A 58 27.68 19.67 -5.97
N LYS A 59 26.86 18.67 -6.34
CA LYS A 59 25.82 18.87 -7.35
C LYS A 59 24.78 19.83 -6.80
N VAL A 60 24.42 20.86 -7.55
CA VAL A 60 23.43 21.86 -7.13
C VAL A 60 22.13 21.70 -7.91
N LEU A 61 21.01 21.61 -7.19
CA LEU A 61 19.68 21.64 -7.75
C LEU A 61 18.97 22.93 -7.28
N ASP A 62 18.51 23.74 -8.22
CA ASP A 62 17.70 24.91 -7.94
C ASP A 62 16.22 24.50 -7.90
N ALA A 63 15.58 24.65 -6.74
CA ALA A 63 14.17 24.34 -6.56
C ALA A 63 13.23 25.45 -7.08
N GLN A 64 13.77 26.58 -7.57
CA GLN A 64 13.02 27.67 -8.23
C GLN A 64 11.82 28.19 -7.43
N GLY A 65 11.93 28.23 -6.10
CA GLY A 65 10.84 28.65 -5.21
C GLY A 65 9.74 27.60 -5.00
N CYS A 66 9.92 26.39 -5.48
CA CYS A 66 8.94 25.31 -5.32
C CYS A 66 8.84 24.81 -3.87
N LEU A 67 7.74 24.11 -3.58
CA LEU A 67 7.59 23.26 -2.42
C LEU A 67 8.52 22.04 -2.56
N VAL A 68 9.25 21.73 -1.50
CA VAL A 68 10.04 20.50 -1.38
C VAL A 68 9.55 19.71 -0.18
N THR A 69 9.26 18.44 -0.39
CA THR A 69 8.82 17.46 0.62
C THR A 69 9.71 16.23 0.56
N PRO A 70 9.71 15.36 1.59
CA PRO A 70 10.16 13.97 1.40
C PRO A 70 9.44 13.32 0.22
N GLY A 71 10.06 12.31 -0.38
CA GLY A 71 9.40 11.50 -1.39
C GLY A 71 8.16 10.81 -0.82
N LEU A 72 7.13 10.67 -1.65
CA LEU A 72 5.87 10.04 -1.24
C LEU A 72 6.07 8.53 -1.06
N VAL A 73 5.35 7.96 -0.09
CA VAL A 73 5.33 6.53 0.21
C VAL A 73 3.97 5.97 -0.17
N ASP A 74 3.93 5.08 -1.17
CA ASP A 74 2.72 4.33 -1.50
C ASP A 74 2.70 3.01 -0.74
N ALA A 75 1.97 2.98 0.37
CA ALA A 75 2.01 1.90 1.34
C ALA A 75 1.11 0.72 0.99
N HIS A 76 0.43 0.74 -0.17
CA HIS A 76 -0.49 -0.31 -0.58
C HIS A 76 -0.66 -0.34 -2.10
N THR A 77 -0.05 -1.33 -2.75
CA THR A 77 -0.26 -1.59 -4.18
C THR A 77 -0.29 -3.08 -4.50
N HIS A 78 -0.99 -3.43 -5.59
CA HIS A 78 -0.97 -4.75 -6.21
C HIS A 78 -0.29 -4.67 -7.59
N LEU A 79 0.83 -3.97 -7.66
CA LEU A 79 1.48 -3.58 -8.92
C LEU A 79 1.97 -4.76 -9.76
N ILE A 80 2.24 -5.93 -9.15
CA ILE A 80 2.79 -7.10 -9.84
C ILE A 80 1.67 -8.05 -10.30
N PHE A 81 1.22 -7.90 -11.55
CA PHE A 81 0.13 -8.71 -12.12
C PHE A 81 0.30 -8.94 -13.63
N GLY A 82 -0.31 -10.01 -14.17
CA GLY A 82 -0.20 -10.42 -15.58
C GLY A 82 -1.13 -9.69 -16.53
N GLY A 83 -2.38 -9.44 -16.15
CA GLY A 83 -3.42 -8.90 -17.04
C GLY A 83 -4.23 -7.77 -16.43
N TRP A 84 -4.55 -6.75 -17.25
CA TRP A 84 -5.48 -5.68 -16.89
C TRP A 84 -6.94 -6.14 -16.99
N ARG A 85 -7.85 -5.47 -16.24
CA ARG A 85 -9.31 -5.71 -16.29
C ARG A 85 -10.07 -4.51 -16.86
N GLN A 86 -9.46 -3.77 -17.79
CA GLN A 86 -10.09 -2.59 -18.42
C GLN A 86 -11.41 -2.89 -19.13
N ASN A 87 -11.60 -4.12 -19.62
CA ASN A 87 -12.84 -4.59 -20.23
C ASN A 87 -14.02 -4.70 -19.25
N GLU A 88 -13.76 -4.74 -17.95
CA GLU A 88 -14.82 -4.73 -16.92
C GLU A 88 -15.41 -3.34 -16.70
N LEU A 89 -14.71 -2.26 -17.08
CA LEU A 89 -15.19 -0.90 -16.87
C LEU A 89 -16.53 -0.66 -17.56
N GLY A 90 -16.67 -1.11 -18.82
CA GLY A 90 -17.92 -1.01 -19.55
C GLY A 90 -19.07 -1.73 -18.85
N LEU A 91 -18.84 -2.90 -18.30
CA LEU A 91 -19.83 -3.66 -17.54
C LEU A 91 -20.25 -2.92 -16.27
N LYS A 92 -19.29 -2.39 -15.52
CA LYS A 92 -19.54 -1.60 -14.30
C LYS A 92 -20.35 -0.33 -14.61
N LEU A 93 -20.03 0.38 -15.66
CA LEU A 93 -20.77 1.57 -16.09
C LEU A 93 -22.21 1.26 -16.51
N HIS A 94 -22.50 0.05 -16.97
CA HIS A 94 -23.85 -0.44 -17.25
C HIS A 94 -24.56 -1.04 -16.02
N GLY A 95 -23.96 -0.90 -14.81
CA GLY A 95 -24.58 -1.36 -13.57
C GLY A 95 -24.48 -2.87 -13.32
N VAL A 96 -23.63 -3.59 -14.06
CA VAL A 96 -23.40 -5.02 -13.82
C VAL A 96 -22.68 -5.18 -12.49
N SER A 97 -23.23 -5.99 -11.58
CA SER A 97 -22.66 -6.20 -10.26
C SER A 97 -21.32 -6.94 -10.32
N TYR A 98 -20.49 -6.74 -9.28
CA TYR A 98 -19.20 -7.46 -9.15
C TYR A 98 -19.39 -8.99 -9.19
N LEU A 99 -20.42 -9.51 -8.51
CA LEU A 99 -20.70 -10.96 -8.48
C LEU A 99 -21.05 -11.49 -9.86
N GLU A 100 -21.77 -10.70 -10.68
CA GLU A 100 -22.10 -11.08 -12.03
C GLU A 100 -20.87 -11.03 -12.96
N ILE A 101 -19.98 -10.04 -12.79
CA ILE A 101 -18.70 -10.00 -13.49
C ILE A 101 -17.87 -11.23 -13.15
N LEU A 102 -17.80 -11.59 -11.86
CA LEU A 102 -17.10 -12.78 -11.40
C LEU A 102 -17.69 -14.08 -11.98
N ALA A 103 -19.03 -14.20 -12.03
CA ALA A 103 -19.71 -15.35 -12.61
C ALA A 103 -19.47 -15.50 -14.13
N ARG A 104 -19.14 -14.41 -14.80
CA ARG A 104 -18.77 -14.37 -16.24
C ARG A 104 -17.27 -14.64 -16.48
N GLY A 105 -16.50 -15.05 -15.44
CA GLY A 105 -15.07 -15.32 -15.54
C GLY A 105 -14.17 -14.08 -15.45
N GLY A 106 -14.73 -12.92 -15.07
CA GLY A 106 -13.98 -11.69 -14.76
C GLY A 106 -13.53 -11.62 -13.31
N GLY A 107 -13.24 -10.41 -12.85
CA GLY A 107 -12.79 -10.16 -11.48
C GLY A 107 -11.37 -10.65 -11.20
N ILE A 108 -11.07 -10.87 -9.93
CA ILE A 108 -9.72 -11.24 -9.49
C ILE A 108 -9.20 -12.52 -10.17
N LEU A 109 -10.05 -13.50 -10.46
CA LEU A 109 -9.66 -14.78 -11.04
C LEU A 109 -9.11 -14.65 -12.47
N SER A 110 -9.60 -13.69 -13.25
CA SER A 110 -9.03 -13.41 -14.59
C SER A 110 -7.62 -12.87 -14.52
N THR A 111 -7.32 -12.03 -13.51
CA THR A 111 -5.95 -11.56 -13.24
C THR A 111 -5.07 -12.69 -12.74
N VAL A 112 -5.59 -13.59 -11.90
CA VAL A 112 -4.88 -14.79 -11.42
C VAL A 112 -4.45 -15.65 -12.60
N GLU A 113 -5.36 -15.96 -13.51
CA GLU A 113 -5.07 -16.76 -14.70
C GLU A 113 -3.97 -16.13 -15.56
N ALA A 114 -4.10 -14.83 -15.86
CA ALA A 114 -3.12 -14.10 -16.64
C ALA A 114 -1.76 -13.99 -15.93
N THR A 115 -1.73 -13.87 -14.59
CA THR A 115 -0.50 -13.80 -13.81
C THR A 115 0.20 -15.16 -13.73
N ARG A 116 -0.57 -16.25 -13.60
CA ARG A 116 -0.03 -17.62 -13.64
C ARG A 116 0.59 -17.93 -15.01
N ALA A 117 -0.01 -17.47 -16.10
CA ALA A 117 0.47 -17.66 -17.47
C ALA A 117 1.71 -16.80 -17.78
N ALA A 118 1.88 -15.65 -17.15
CA ALA A 118 3.00 -14.76 -17.40
C ALA A 118 4.31 -15.32 -16.84
N SER A 119 5.41 -15.14 -17.59
CA SER A 119 6.75 -15.42 -17.06
C SER A 119 7.16 -14.36 -16.04
N GLU A 120 8.13 -14.66 -15.19
CA GLU A 120 8.71 -13.71 -14.25
C GLU A 120 9.25 -12.46 -14.97
N GLU A 121 9.91 -12.64 -16.11
CA GLU A 121 10.38 -11.53 -16.94
C GLU A 121 9.24 -10.65 -17.45
N ALA A 122 8.15 -11.24 -17.93
CA ALA A 122 6.98 -10.50 -18.41
C ALA A 122 6.34 -9.66 -17.29
N LEU A 123 6.30 -10.17 -16.04
CA LEU A 123 5.84 -9.43 -14.88
C LEU A 123 6.74 -8.23 -14.58
N VAL A 124 8.06 -8.40 -14.64
CA VAL A 124 9.05 -7.33 -14.45
C VAL A 124 8.87 -6.24 -15.51
N GLN A 125 8.84 -6.62 -16.79
CA GLN A 125 8.72 -5.67 -17.91
C GLN A 125 7.41 -4.88 -17.88
N LYS A 126 6.32 -5.51 -17.40
CA LYS A 126 5.03 -4.85 -17.24
C LYS A 126 5.00 -3.86 -16.08
N ALA A 127 5.68 -4.14 -15.00
CA ALA A 127 5.70 -3.30 -13.80
C ALA A 127 6.59 -2.05 -13.94
N LEU A 128 7.64 -2.10 -14.75
CA LEU A 128 8.61 -1.00 -14.90
C LEU A 128 7.98 0.34 -15.31
N PRO A 129 7.14 0.43 -16.38
CA PRO A 129 6.53 1.70 -16.77
C PRO A 129 5.62 2.30 -15.69
N GLU A 130 4.99 1.45 -14.89
CA GLU A 130 4.13 1.89 -13.79
C GLU A 130 4.97 2.48 -12.64
N LEU A 131 6.10 1.85 -12.29
CA LEU A 131 7.03 2.40 -11.30
C LEU A 131 7.65 3.73 -11.77
N GLU A 132 8.00 3.85 -13.05
CA GLU A 132 8.45 5.12 -13.62
C GLU A 132 7.36 6.20 -13.52
N THR A 133 6.12 5.82 -13.76
CA THR A 133 4.96 6.72 -13.63
C THR A 133 4.76 7.13 -12.18
N MET A 134 4.81 6.20 -11.22
CA MET A 134 4.77 6.49 -9.78
C MET A 134 5.86 7.47 -9.37
N LEU A 135 7.11 7.22 -9.83
CA LEU A 135 8.24 8.11 -9.55
C LEU A 135 8.02 9.53 -10.09
N ARG A 136 7.47 9.68 -11.31
CA ARG A 136 7.12 10.99 -11.90
C ARG A 136 6.07 11.73 -11.07
N TRP A 137 5.20 11.02 -10.37
CA TRP A 137 4.23 11.57 -9.43
C TRP A 137 4.77 11.76 -8.01
N GLY A 138 6.07 11.49 -7.79
CA GLY A 138 6.78 11.76 -6.54
C GLY A 138 6.85 10.57 -5.58
N THR A 139 6.38 9.39 -5.96
CA THR A 139 6.50 8.18 -5.13
C THR A 139 7.93 7.66 -5.20
N THR A 140 8.61 7.59 -4.06
CA THR A 140 9.99 7.10 -3.93
C THR A 140 10.09 5.78 -3.18
N THR A 141 9.01 5.37 -2.51
CA THR A 141 8.89 4.08 -1.83
C THR A 141 7.53 3.49 -2.16
N CYS A 142 7.49 2.22 -2.55
CA CYS A 142 6.27 1.53 -2.95
C CYS A 142 6.21 0.14 -2.30
N GLU A 143 5.13 -0.13 -1.57
CA GLU A 143 4.80 -1.47 -1.13
C GLU A 143 4.12 -2.22 -2.27
N ILE A 144 4.58 -3.44 -2.55
CA ILE A 144 4.06 -4.28 -3.62
C ILE A 144 3.65 -5.64 -3.07
N LYS A 145 2.37 -5.97 -3.23
CA LYS A 145 1.81 -7.26 -2.82
C LYS A 145 1.91 -8.29 -3.96
N SER A 146 2.16 -9.55 -3.63
CA SER A 146 1.78 -10.69 -4.45
C SER A 146 0.23 -10.85 -4.43
N GLY A 147 -0.31 -12.05 -4.57
CA GLY A 147 -1.75 -12.27 -4.36
C GLY A 147 -2.56 -12.53 -5.63
N TYR A 148 -1.89 -12.62 -6.77
CA TYR A 148 -2.49 -13.09 -8.01
C TYR A 148 -1.90 -14.44 -8.47
N GLY A 149 -1.11 -15.09 -7.63
CA GLY A 149 -0.61 -16.43 -7.88
C GLY A 149 -1.54 -17.51 -7.32
N LEU A 150 -1.91 -17.39 -6.06
CA LEU A 150 -2.76 -18.26 -5.26
C LEU A 150 -2.30 -19.74 -5.29
N ALA A 151 -1.02 -19.98 -5.53
CA ALA A 151 -0.33 -21.26 -5.47
C ALA A 151 1.14 -20.99 -5.18
N THR A 152 1.84 -21.90 -4.49
CA THR A 152 3.17 -21.67 -3.94
C THR A 152 4.14 -21.07 -4.97
N GLU A 153 4.41 -21.77 -6.06
CA GLU A 153 5.36 -21.30 -7.07
C GLU A 153 4.91 -20.02 -7.77
N GLN A 154 3.61 -19.78 -7.89
CA GLN A 154 3.07 -18.60 -8.55
C GLN A 154 3.17 -17.34 -7.66
N GLU A 155 2.97 -17.48 -6.36
CA GLU A 155 3.21 -16.40 -5.38
C GLU A 155 4.70 -16.09 -5.27
N LEU A 156 5.55 -17.12 -5.15
CA LEU A 156 7.00 -16.94 -5.12
C LEU A 156 7.54 -16.31 -6.40
N LYS A 157 6.97 -16.66 -7.58
CA LYS A 157 7.29 -16.00 -8.86
C LYS A 157 7.04 -14.49 -8.80
N GLN A 158 5.90 -14.06 -8.26
CA GLN A 158 5.61 -12.63 -8.10
C GLN A 158 6.62 -11.95 -7.15
N LEU A 159 6.92 -12.56 -6.01
CA LEU A 159 7.89 -12.03 -5.05
C LEU A 159 9.32 -11.98 -5.64
N ARG A 160 9.71 -12.98 -6.43
CA ARG A 160 10.98 -12.95 -7.16
C ARG A 160 11.02 -11.83 -8.20
N ALA A 161 9.92 -11.59 -8.92
CA ALA A 161 9.81 -10.48 -9.85
C ALA A 161 9.98 -9.13 -9.13
N ILE A 162 9.36 -8.94 -7.94
CA ILE A 162 9.56 -7.74 -7.12
C ILE A 162 11.04 -7.60 -6.72
N ARG A 163 11.69 -8.68 -6.30
CA ARG A 163 13.13 -8.66 -5.96
C ARG A 163 13.99 -8.22 -7.14
N ARG A 164 13.67 -8.66 -8.35
CA ARG A 164 14.38 -8.26 -9.58
C ARG A 164 14.15 -6.80 -9.97
N LEU A 165 12.99 -6.24 -9.63
CA LEU A 165 12.69 -4.82 -9.88
C LEU A 165 13.49 -3.87 -8.99
N ARG A 166 13.89 -4.27 -7.77
CA ARG A 166 14.55 -3.41 -6.79
C ARG A 166 15.72 -2.57 -7.31
N PRO A 167 16.65 -3.11 -8.10
CA PRO A 167 17.80 -2.33 -8.60
C PRO A 167 17.51 -1.47 -9.82
N LEU A 168 16.31 -1.55 -10.41
CA LEU A 168 16.06 -0.97 -11.74
C LEU A 168 15.58 0.49 -11.68
N PRO A 169 14.47 0.86 -11.03
CA PRO A 169 14.09 2.26 -10.82
C PRO A 169 14.64 2.78 -9.49
N PRO A 170 14.84 4.09 -9.33
CA PRO A 170 15.21 4.69 -8.05
C PRO A 170 13.98 4.80 -7.10
N VAL A 171 13.21 3.73 -6.99
CA VAL A 171 12.07 3.58 -6.08
C VAL A 171 12.36 2.42 -5.15
N GLU A 172 12.30 2.64 -3.85
CA GLU A 172 12.45 1.56 -2.88
C GLU A 172 11.20 0.67 -2.90
N LEU A 173 11.39 -0.65 -3.05
CA LEU A 173 10.31 -1.61 -3.14
C LEU A 173 10.24 -2.47 -1.88
N VAL A 174 9.06 -2.51 -1.27
CA VAL A 174 8.79 -3.27 -0.05
C VAL A 174 7.82 -4.40 -0.37
N PRO A 175 8.27 -5.67 -0.39
CA PRO A 175 7.41 -6.79 -0.80
C PRO A 175 6.51 -7.27 0.33
N THR A 176 5.26 -7.57 -0.01
CA THR A 176 4.24 -8.17 0.85
C THR A 176 3.76 -9.49 0.23
N PHE A 177 3.79 -10.56 1.01
CA PHE A 177 3.14 -11.81 0.63
C PHE A 177 1.63 -11.70 0.87
N MET A 178 0.81 -12.04 -0.15
CA MET A 178 -0.64 -12.00 -0.05
C MET A 178 -1.32 -13.22 -0.71
N GLY A 179 -0.79 -14.43 -0.50
CA GLY A 179 -1.45 -15.64 -0.99
C GLY A 179 -2.90 -15.80 -0.49
N ALA A 180 -3.25 -15.13 0.59
CA ALA A 180 -4.62 -15.06 1.12
C ALA A 180 -5.45 -13.90 0.54
N HIS A 181 -5.35 -13.62 -0.77
CA HIS A 181 -6.13 -12.59 -1.47
C HIS A 181 -7.48 -13.13 -1.97
N ALA A 182 -7.53 -14.39 -2.33
CA ALA A 182 -8.76 -15.11 -2.68
C ALA A 182 -8.56 -16.61 -2.49
N VAL A 183 -9.64 -17.38 -2.50
CA VAL A 183 -9.56 -18.85 -2.56
C VAL A 183 -9.58 -19.26 -4.03
N PRO A 184 -8.54 -19.92 -4.54
CA PRO A 184 -8.48 -20.33 -5.94
C PRO A 184 -9.47 -21.43 -6.26
N ALA A 185 -9.80 -21.59 -7.54
CA ALA A 185 -10.84 -22.51 -8.01
C ALA A 185 -10.61 -23.96 -7.57
N GLU A 186 -9.35 -24.41 -7.56
CA GLU A 186 -8.94 -25.75 -7.17
C GLU A 186 -9.20 -26.07 -5.68
N TYR A 187 -9.32 -25.05 -4.83
CA TYR A 187 -9.61 -25.18 -3.40
C TYR A 187 -11.02 -24.71 -3.02
N ARG A 188 -11.91 -24.45 -3.98
CA ARG A 188 -13.28 -23.95 -3.70
C ARG A 188 -14.04 -24.85 -2.73
N ASN A 189 -13.83 -26.17 -2.79
CA ASN A 189 -14.47 -27.17 -1.96
C ASN A 189 -13.55 -27.72 -0.85
N ASP A 190 -12.33 -27.22 -0.72
CA ASP A 190 -11.36 -27.61 0.33
C ASP A 190 -10.65 -26.38 0.90
N ARG A 191 -11.41 -25.50 1.55
CA ARG A 191 -10.87 -24.32 2.21
C ARG A 191 -9.82 -24.65 3.27
N ALA A 192 -10.04 -25.73 4.02
CA ALA A 192 -9.09 -26.21 5.03
C ALA A 192 -7.77 -26.63 4.41
N GLY A 193 -7.80 -27.25 3.23
CA GLY A 193 -6.61 -27.58 2.44
C GLY A 193 -5.86 -26.33 2.02
N TYR A 194 -6.57 -25.28 1.58
CA TYR A 194 -5.93 -24.01 1.21
C TYR A 194 -5.27 -23.31 2.41
N LEU A 195 -5.95 -23.29 3.56
CA LEU A 195 -5.37 -22.75 4.80
C LEU A 195 -4.10 -23.50 5.21
N ARG A 196 -4.09 -24.83 5.10
CA ARG A 196 -2.86 -25.62 5.34
C ARG A 196 -1.76 -25.24 4.36
N LEU A 197 -2.06 -25.16 3.05
CA LEU A 197 -1.10 -24.75 2.02
C LEU A 197 -0.50 -23.37 2.32
N LEU A 198 -1.32 -22.40 2.70
CA LEU A 198 -0.86 -21.06 3.09
C LEU A 198 0.10 -21.13 4.28
N CYS A 199 -0.28 -21.84 5.36
CA CYS A 199 0.45 -21.82 6.62
C CYS A 199 1.67 -22.75 6.65
N GLU A 200 1.60 -23.89 5.98
CA GLU A 200 2.64 -24.93 6.05
C GLU A 200 3.65 -24.84 4.91
N GLU A 201 3.30 -24.19 3.81
CA GLU A 201 4.15 -24.13 2.61
C GLU A 201 4.42 -22.69 2.14
N MET A 202 3.39 -21.93 1.74
CA MET A 202 3.59 -20.63 1.09
C MET A 202 4.25 -19.59 2.00
N ILE A 203 3.71 -19.38 3.21
CA ILE A 203 4.21 -18.39 4.16
C ILE A 203 5.64 -18.70 4.60
N PRO A 204 5.97 -19.97 5.01
CA PRO A 204 7.35 -20.33 5.30
C PRO A 204 8.29 -20.09 4.12
N ALA A 205 7.90 -20.45 2.89
CA ALA A 205 8.73 -20.26 1.70
C ALA A 205 8.95 -18.77 1.38
N ALA A 206 7.93 -17.92 1.51
CA ALA A 206 8.06 -16.48 1.31
C ALA A 206 8.96 -15.81 2.36
N ALA A 207 8.97 -16.34 3.59
CA ALA A 207 9.79 -15.83 4.69
C ALA A 207 11.24 -16.33 4.62
N GLN A 208 11.47 -17.60 4.25
CA GLN A 208 12.78 -18.26 4.29
C GLN A 208 13.84 -17.52 3.48
N ASP A 209 13.50 -17.05 2.28
CA ASP A 209 14.42 -16.36 1.37
C ASP A 209 14.41 -14.83 1.56
N GLY A 210 13.70 -14.33 2.58
CA GLY A 210 13.50 -12.88 2.78
C GLY A 210 12.80 -12.23 1.58
N LEU A 211 11.95 -12.98 0.86
CA LEU A 211 11.23 -12.49 -0.31
C LEU A 211 10.13 -11.52 0.04
N ALA A 212 9.55 -11.64 1.24
CA ALA A 212 8.53 -10.73 1.76
C ALA A 212 8.94 -10.14 3.12
N ARG A 213 8.50 -8.92 3.39
CA ARG A 213 8.59 -8.27 4.71
C ARG A 213 7.29 -8.38 5.49
N PHE A 214 6.18 -8.27 4.79
CA PHE A 214 4.84 -8.31 5.34
C PHE A 214 4.07 -9.51 4.82
N CYS A 215 3.02 -9.88 5.57
CA CYS A 215 1.98 -10.80 5.12
C CYS A 215 0.63 -10.11 5.27
N ASP A 216 -0.16 -10.15 4.21
CA ASP A 216 -1.49 -9.55 4.15
C ASP A 216 -2.56 -10.60 3.87
N VAL A 217 -3.77 -10.38 4.35
CA VAL A 217 -4.94 -11.24 4.14
C VAL A 217 -6.16 -10.40 3.80
N PHE A 218 -6.99 -10.87 2.87
CA PHE A 218 -8.27 -10.24 2.58
C PHE A 218 -9.36 -10.80 3.50
N CYS A 219 -9.54 -10.15 4.66
CA CYS A 219 -10.57 -10.48 5.63
C CYS A 219 -11.89 -9.86 5.24
N GLU A 220 -12.70 -10.61 4.50
CA GLU A 220 -13.96 -10.11 3.94
C GLU A 220 -14.97 -11.25 3.78
N LYS A 221 -16.26 -10.91 3.79
CA LYS A 221 -17.33 -11.88 3.58
C LYS A 221 -17.17 -12.62 2.25
N GLY A 222 -17.18 -13.94 2.33
CA GLY A 222 -17.00 -14.81 1.15
C GLY A 222 -15.54 -14.99 0.71
N VAL A 223 -14.58 -14.32 1.33
CA VAL A 223 -13.13 -14.47 1.08
C VAL A 223 -12.50 -15.19 2.27
N PHE A 224 -11.98 -14.52 3.28
CA PHE A 224 -11.50 -15.15 4.52
C PHE A 224 -12.23 -14.55 5.73
N SER A 225 -12.67 -15.42 6.65
CA SER A 225 -13.26 -14.98 7.92
C SER A 225 -12.19 -14.39 8.86
N ALA A 226 -12.62 -13.72 9.93
CA ALA A 226 -11.70 -13.22 10.94
C ALA A 226 -10.90 -14.36 11.61
N GLU A 227 -11.52 -15.52 11.83
CA GLU A 227 -10.87 -16.71 12.42
C GLU A 227 -9.81 -17.27 11.47
N GLU A 228 -10.14 -17.44 10.18
CA GLU A 228 -9.18 -17.88 9.15
C GLU A 228 -8.02 -16.89 9.02
N SER A 229 -8.32 -15.59 9.01
CA SER A 229 -7.33 -14.52 8.95
C SER A 229 -6.40 -14.52 10.17
N ARG A 230 -6.94 -14.80 11.35
CA ARG A 230 -6.16 -14.96 12.59
C ARG A 230 -5.15 -16.11 12.47
N VAL A 231 -5.57 -17.25 11.94
CA VAL A 231 -4.68 -18.41 11.73
C VAL A 231 -3.56 -18.04 10.78
N ILE A 232 -3.86 -17.43 9.62
CA ILE A 232 -2.91 -17.02 8.59
C ILE A 232 -1.89 -16.03 9.15
N LEU A 233 -2.35 -14.92 9.76
CA LEU A 233 -1.48 -13.86 10.26
C LEU A 233 -0.67 -14.29 11.48
N THR A 234 -1.18 -15.21 12.30
CA THR A 234 -0.42 -15.81 13.40
C THR A 234 0.70 -16.70 12.87
N CYS A 235 0.44 -17.49 11.81
CA CYS A 235 1.46 -18.28 11.13
C CYS A 235 2.53 -17.35 10.52
N ALA A 236 2.13 -16.29 9.81
CA ALA A 236 3.04 -15.32 9.21
C ALA A 236 3.98 -14.70 10.25
N ARG A 237 3.45 -14.30 11.42
CA ARG A 237 4.25 -13.75 12.51
C ARG A 237 5.26 -14.76 13.07
N ARG A 238 4.89 -16.02 13.20
CA ARG A 238 5.82 -17.10 13.62
C ARG A 238 6.97 -17.30 12.63
N CYS A 239 6.72 -17.02 11.35
CA CYS A 239 7.73 -17.05 10.29
C CYS A 239 8.52 -15.73 10.17
N GLY A 240 8.27 -14.72 11.03
CA GLY A 240 8.96 -13.43 11.02
C GLY A 240 8.39 -12.38 10.08
N LEU A 241 7.24 -12.64 9.42
CA LEU A 241 6.55 -11.65 8.62
C LEU A 241 5.67 -10.74 9.49
N ILE A 242 5.60 -9.47 9.14
CA ILE A 242 4.81 -8.47 9.85
C ILE A 242 3.37 -8.50 9.29
N PRO A 243 2.32 -8.65 10.15
CA PRO A 243 0.93 -8.70 9.71
C PRO A 243 0.42 -7.37 9.15
N LYS A 244 -0.31 -7.44 8.04
CA LYS A 244 -1.21 -6.43 7.46
C LYS A 244 -2.57 -7.10 7.21
N ILE A 245 -3.63 -6.33 6.99
CA ILE A 245 -4.95 -6.90 6.75
C ILE A 245 -5.82 -5.95 5.90
N HIS A 246 -6.39 -6.44 4.80
CA HIS A 246 -7.54 -5.80 4.16
C HIS A 246 -8.77 -6.12 5.01
N ALA A 247 -9.46 -5.10 5.47
CA ALA A 247 -10.54 -5.25 6.44
C ALA A 247 -11.69 -4.27 6.17
N ASP A 248 -12.92 -4.74 6.39
CA ASP A 248 -14.12 -3.93 6.40
C ASP A 248 -14.25 -3.07 5.11
N GLU A 249 -13.90 -3.65 3.96
CA GLU A 249 -14.04 -2.99 2.65
C GLU A 249 -15.48 -3.00 2.17
N ILE A 250 -16.15 -4.16 2.27
CA ILE A 250 -17.52 -4.37 1.79
C ILE A 250 -18.47 -4.57 2.96
N GLU A 251 -18.13 -5.49 3.89
CA GLU A 251 -18.93 -5.77 5.09
C GLU A 251 -18.04 -5.82 6.35
N PRO A 252 -18.54 -5.38 7.51
CA PRO A 252 -17.80 -5.42 8.77
C PRO A 252 -17.80 -6.84 9.35
N VAL A 253 -16.84 -7.66 8.95
CA VAL A 253 -16.72 -9.08 9.38
C VAL A 253 -15.72 -9.29 10.52
N GLY A 254 -15.35 -8.21 11.22
CA GLY A 254 -14.43 -8.24 12.37
C GLY A 254 -12.95 -8.12 12.02
N GLY A 255 -12.63 -7.75 10.78
CA GLY A 255 -11.25 -7.58 10.31
C GLY A 255 -10.48 -6.48 11.05
N SER A 256 -11.10 -5.32 11.27
CA SER A 256 -10.50 -4.22 12.03
C SER A 256 -10.29 -4.54 13.51
N VAL A 257 -11.22 -5.26 14.13
CA VAL A 257 -11.06 -5.75 15.50
C VAL A 257 -9.88 -6.71 15.57
N LEU A 258 -9.82 -7.68 14.66
CA LEU A 258 -8.71 -8.63 14.58
C LEU A 258 -7.36 -7.92 14.38
N ALA A 259 -7.30 -6.89 13.53
CA ALA A 259 -6.09 -6.08 13.32
C ALA A 259 -5.59 -5.49 14.64
N GLY A 260 -6.49 -4.90 15.43
CA GLY A 260 -6.18 -4.34 16.75
C GLY A 260 -5.69 -5.39 17.75
N GLU A 261 -6.34 -6.53 17.83
CA GLU A 261 -5.99 -7.65 18.73
C GLU A 261 -4.62 -8.26 18.39
N LEU A 262 -4.33 -8.39 17.11
CA LEU A 262 -3.03 -8.88 16.65
C LEU A 262 -1.93 -7.80 16.71
N GLY A 263 -2.25 -6.52 16.83
CA GLY A 263 -1.30 -5.43 16.65
C GLY A 263 -0.66 -5.51 15.25
N ALA A 264 -1.51 -5.61 14.22
CA ALA A 264 -1.05 -5.52 12.84
C ALA A 264 -0.39 -4.17 12.59
N ILE A 265 0.58 -4.09 11.66
CA ILE A 265 1.22 -2.80 11.38
C ILE A 265 0.22 -1.82 10.76
N SER A 266 -0.66 -2.31 9.89
CA SER A 266 -1.74 -1.53 9.29
C SER A 266 -2.96 -2.39 9.00
N ALA A 267 -4.12 -1.72 8.91
CA ALA A 267 -5.37 -2.25 8.39
C ALA A 267 -5.79 -1.37 7.20
N GLU A 268 -6.19 -2.01 6.12
CA GLU A 268 -6.36 -1.41 4.80
C GLU A 268 -7.86 -1.26 4.47
N HIS A 269 -8.23 -0.28 3.63
CA HIS A 269 -9.59 0.09 3.23
C HIS A 269 -10.45 0.69 4.35
N LEU A 270 -10.97 -0.12 5.26
CA LEU A 270 -11.76 0.30 6.43
C LEU A 270 -13.00 1.14 6.07
N ILE A 271 -13.59 0.90 4.88
CA ILE A 271 -14.69 1.70 4.32
C ILE A 271 -15.92 1.65 5.23
N VAL A 272 -16.23 0.46 5.75
CA VAL A 272 -17.38 0.21 6.64
C VAL A 272 -16.94 -0.16 8.06
N CYS A 273 -15.77 0.33 8.49
CA CYS A 273 -15.21 0.04 9.81
C CYS A 273 -16.16 0.49 10.93
N PRO A 274 -16.60 -0.43 11.80
CA PRO A 274 -17.52 -0.12 12.90
C PRO A 274 -16.78 0.58 14.06
N PRO A 275 -17.51 1.24 14.98
CA PRO A 275 -16.91 1.93 16.13
C PRO A 275 -15.98 1.05 16.98
N GLU A 276 -16.37 -0.19 17.25
CA GLU A 276 -15.53 -1.17 17.97
C GLU A 276 -14.23 -1.52 17.21
N GLY A 277 -14.27 -1.50 15.88
CA GLY A 277 -13.08 -1.63 15.03
C GLY A 277 -12.13 -0.46 15.21
N ILE A 278 -12.65 0.78 15.18
CA ILE A 278 -11.85 1.98 15.40
C ILE A 278 -11.18 1.96 16.78
N GLU A 279 -11.93 1.57 17.83
CA GLU A 279 -11.39 1.43 19.19
C GLU A 279 -10.28 0.38 19.26
N ALA A 280 -10.47 -0.77 18.60
CA ALA A 280 -9.48 -1.84 18.56
C ALA A 280 -8.19 -1.39 17.82
N LEU A 281 -8.31 -0.69 16.68
CA LEU A 281 -7.19 -0.12 15.95
C LEU A 281 -6.40 0.88 16.80
N ALA A 282 -7.10 1.80 17.49
CA ALA A 282 -6.47 2.79 18.36
C ALA A 282 -5.70 2.10 19.50
N LYS A 283 -6.33 1.13 20.18
CA LYS A 283 -5.72 0.36 21.28
C LYS A 283 -4.53 -0.49 20.82
N GLY A 284 -4.65 -1.14 19.67
CA GLY A 284 -3.60 -1.99 19.08
C GLY A 284 -2.45 -1.21 18.47
N GLY A 285 -2.59 0.11 18.33
CA GLY A 285 -1.58 0.95 17.70
C GLY A 285 -1.47 0.76 16.18
N VAL A 286 -2.53 0.24 15.56
CA VAL A 286 -2.59 -0.06 14.14
C VAL A 286 -2.74 1.22 13.32
N ILE A 287 -2.07 1.30 12.18
CA ILE A 287 -2.23 2.41 11.23
C ILE A 287 -3.41 2.09 10.30
N ALA A 288 -4.36 3.00 10.17
CA ALA A 288 -5.42 2.90 9.17
C ALA A 288 -4.89 3.39 7.82
N CYS A 289 -4.66 2.48 6.90
CA CYS A 289 -4.24 2.79 5.53
C CYS A 289 -5.47 2.92 4.64
N LEU A 290 -5.88 4.15 4.32
CA LEU A 290 -7.11 4.45 3.61
C LEU A 290 -6.87 4.60 2.11
N LEU A 291 -7.81 4.09 1.31
CA LEU A 291 -7.66 3.92 -0.14
C LEU A 291 -8.76 4.69 -0.90
N PRO A 292 -8.74 6.04 -0.87
CA PRO A 292 -9.85 6.85 -1.39
C PRO A 292 -10.01 6.75 -2.91
N ALA A 293 -8.96 6.39 -3.64
CA ALA A 293 -9.04 6.23 -5.10
C ALA A 293 -9.83 4.98 -5.50
N THR A 294 -9.75 3.90 -4.72
CA THR A 294 -10.55 2.69 -4.89
C THR A 294 -12.03 2.98 -4.65
N SER A 295 -12.35 3.65 -3.53
CA SER A 295 -13.73 4.10 -3.26
C SER A 295 -14.27 4.99 -4.38
N PHE A 296 -13.44 5.91 -4.90
CA PHE A 296 -13.80 6.78 -6.02
C PHE A 296 -14.10 5.99 -7.30
N TYR A 297 -13.19 5.10 -7.70
CA TYR A 297 -13.31 4.31 -8.94
C TYR A 297 -14.50 3.35 -8.91
N LEU A 298 -14.79 2.77 -7.74
CA LEU A 298 -15.92 1.87 -7.55
C LEU A 298 -17.25 2.58 -7.30
N GLY A 299 -17.25 3.92 -7.12
CA GLY A 299 -18.46 4.66 -6.74
C GLY A 299 -18.97 4.29 -5.35
N SER A 300 -18.07 3.83 -4.46
CA SER A 300 -18.37 3.36 -3.11
C SER A 300 -18.40 4.51 -2.09
N THR A 301 -18.79 4.19 -0.85
CA THR A 301 -18.65 5.08 0.30
C THR A 301 -17.18 5.24 0.70
N TYR A 302 -16.91 6.11 1.68
CA TYR A 302 -15.57 6.44 2.13
C TYR A 302 -15.40 6.10 3.61
N ALA A 303 -14.22 5.63 3.98
CA ALA A 303 -13.89 5.30 5.37
C ALA A 303 -14.09 6.49 6.32
N PRO A 304 -14.43 6.25 7.60
CA PRO A 304 -14.70 7.29 8.60
C PRO A 304 -13.40 7.92 9.16
N ALA A 305 -12.55 8.46 8.27
CA ALA A 305 -11.20 8.95 8.59
C ALA A 305 -11.18 9.98 9.72
N ARG A 306 -12.10 10.96 9.72
CA ARG A 306 -12.18 11.97 10.79
C ARG A 306 -12.45 11.34 12.16
N GLN A 307 -13.31 10.32 12.21
CA GLN A 307 -13.60 9.61 13.44
C GLN A 307 -12.36 8.81 13.90
N MET A 308 -11.64 8.17 12.96
CA MET A 308 -10.38 7.46 13.26
C MET A 308 -9.35 8.39 13.86
N VAL A 309 -9.09 9.55 13.22
CA VAL A 309 -8.16 10.57 13.76
C VAL A 309 -8.61 11.05 15.14
N ALA A 310 -9.90 11.37 15.32
CA ALA A 310 -10.43 11.82 16.61
C ALA A 310 -10.30 10.77 17.72
N SER A 311 -10.36 9.48 17.36
CA SER A 311 -10.18 8.34 18.28
C SER A 311 -8.70 7.96 18.51
N GLY A 312 -7.75 8.71 17.96
CA GLY A 312 -6.32 8.47 18.15
C GLY A 312 -5.72 7.36 17.27
N VAL A 313 -6.41 6.96 16.21
CA VAL A 313 -5.83 6.10 15.16
C VAL A 313 -4.95 6.95 14.26
N ALA A 314 -3.72 6.50 13.98
CA ALA A 314 -2.90 7.10 12.92
C ALA A 314 -3.48 6.72 11.56
N VAL A 315 -3.60 7.70 10.66
CA VAL A 315 -4.15 7.49 9.31
C VAL A 315 -3.08 7.73 8.27
N ALA A 316 -2.95 6.83 7.31
CA ALA A 316 -2.15 6.98 6.11
C ALA A 316 -3.04 6.81 4.87
N MET A 317 -2.57 7.26 3.72
CA MET A 317 -3.24 7.06 2.44
C MET A 317 -2.34 6.36 1.45
N ALA A 318 -2.91 5.50 0.61
CA ALA A 318 -2.21 4.81 -0.44
C ALA A 318 -3.08 4.71 -1.71
N SER A 319 -2.47 4.34 -2.83
CA SER A 319 -3.17 4.31 -4.12
C SER A 319 -4.10 3.12 -4.28
N ASP A 320 -3.75 1.98 -3.72
CA ASP A 320 -4.33 0.69 -4.07
C ASP A 320 -4.21 0.42 -5.59
N PHE A 321 -3.07 0.80 -6.18
CA PHE A 321 -2.86 0.56 -7.60
C PHE A 321 -3.03 -0.92 -7.93
N ASN A 322 -4.03 -1.24 -8.73
CA ASN A 322 -4.36 -2.61 -9.11
C ASN A 322 -5.10 -2.65 -10.46
N PRO A 323 -5.17 -3.82 -11.15
CA PRO A 323 -5.73 -3.92 -12.50
C PRO A 323 -7.25 -3.75 -12.59
N GLY A 324 -7.98 -3.71 -11.48
CA GLY A 324 -9.45 -3.82 -11.52
C GLY A 324 -10.23 -2.72 -10.82
N SER A 325 -9.79 -2.27 -9.67
CA SER A 325 -10.51 -1.32 -8.83
C SER A 325 -9.79 0.02 -8.64
N CYS A 326 -8.50 0.10 -9.00
CA CYS A 326 -7.79 1.38 -9.03
C CYS A 326 -6.59 1.36 -10.00
N PRO A 327 -6.78 1.66 -11.29
CA PRO A 327 -5.69 1.66 -12.28
C PRO A 327 -4.93 3.00 -12.30
N SER A 328 -4.76 3.68 -11.16
CA SER A 328 -4.09 4.98 -11.07
C SER A 328 -2.86 4.93 -10.17
N ALA A 329 -1.70 5.28 -10.75
CA ALA A 329 -0.42 5.41 -10.06
C ALA A 329 -0.16 6.80 -9.47
N ASN A 330 -1.17 7.69 -9.45
CA ASN A 330 -1.03 9.09 -9.06
C ASN A 330 -1.38 9.30 -7.58
N LEU A 331 -0.37 9.19 -6.71
CA LEU A 331 -0.57 9.36 -5.26
C LEU A 331 -0.96 10.80 -4.89
N GLN A 332 -0.59 11.82 -5.67
CA GLN A 332 -1.03 13.20 -5.46
C GLN A 332 -2.55 13.34 -5.67
N PHE A 333 -3.14 12.60 -6.63
CA PHE A 333 -4.59 12.53 -6.79
C PHE A 333 -5.26 11.85 -5.59
N VAL A 334 -4.65 10.79 -5.05
CA VAL A 334 -5.10 10.12 -3.82
C VAL A 334 -5.15 11.11 -2.65
N MET A 335 -4.10 11.92 -2.47
CA MET A 335 -4.05 12.98 -1.44
C MET A 335 -5.18 14.00 -1.62
N ASN A 336 -5.46 14.44 -2.85
CA ASN A 336 -6.57 15.34 -3.15
C ASN A 336 -7.92 14.73 -2.74
N LEU A 337 -8.13 13.44 -3.06
CA LEU A 337 -9.33 12.73 -2.61
C LEU A 337 -9.42 12.64 -1.09
N GLY A 338 -8.31 12.41 -0.40
CA GLY A 338 -8.24 12.43 1.06
C GLY A 338 -8.68 13.77 1.64
N CYS A 339 -8.19 14.88 1.09
CA CYS A 339 -8.64 16.21 1.51
C CYS A 339 -10.15 16.40 1.26
N LEU A 340 -10.63 16.07 0.09
CA LEU A 340 -12.00 16.35 -0.32
C LEU A 340 -13.03 15.39 0.31
N ARG A 341 -12.71 14.11 0.43
CA ARG A 341 -13.64 13.05 0.84
C ARG A 341 -13.51 12.68 2.31
N TYR A 342 -12.28 12.57 2.82
CA TYR A 342 -12.02 12.32 4.24
C TYR A 342 -11.97 13.59 5.07
N ARG A 343 -11.94 14.78 4.42
CA ARG A 343 -11.78 16.09 5.07
C ARG A 343 -10.50 16.18 5.90
N LEU A 344 -9.46 15.50 5.45
CA LEU A 344 -8.12 15.64 6.02
C LEU A 344 -7.47 16.92 5.50
N THR A 345 -6.67 17.56 6.32
CA THR A 345 -5.80 18.66 5.86
C THR A 345 -4.62 18.07 5.07
N PRO A 346 -3.96 18.88 4.20
CA PRO A 346 -2.76 18.39 3.51
C PRO A 346 -1.65 17.89 4.43
N GLY A 347 -1.59 18.37 5.68
CA GLY A 347 -0.61 17.91 6.67
C GLY A 347 -1.01 16.61 7.38
N GLU A 348 -2.28 16.22 7.33
CA GLU A 348 -2.78 14.98 7.96
C GLU A 348 -2.75 13.78 7.01
N GLY A 349 -2.55 14.00 5.72
CA GLY A 349 -2.80 13.00 4.69
C GLY A 349 -1.61 12.19 4.18
N PRO A 350 -0.44 12.74 3.96
CA PRO A 350 0.69 11.96 3.44
C PRO A 350 1.38 11.11 4.48
#